data_2c69f233847387293267c0f0ec438a1f
#
_entry.id   2c69f233847387293267c0f0ec438a1f
#
_cell.length_a   1.000
_cell.length_b   1.000
_cell.length_c   1.000
_cell.angle_alpha   90.00
_cell.angle_beta   90.00
_cell.angle_gamma   90.00
#
_symmetry.space_group_name_H-M   'P 1'
#
loop_
_entity.id
_entity.type
_entity.pdbx_description
1 polymer ?
#
loop_
_entity_poly.entity_id
_entity_poly.type
_entity_poly.pdbx_seq_one_letter_code
_entity_poly.pdbx_strand_id
1 'polypeptide(L)'
;MLSPFLFAIYVNDVGSGCNFDSNVAVILYADDILLIAQSVTMLQTVLNRCENELYWLDMNINVCKSCCVRIGKRYDATCVNITTLSGLPLTWMREFRYLGINIVSALTFKCSTSVCKRSFFKAANSIFGRVGTTASEEVFLHLLTSKCMPVLLYGLECFSLKKSDLQSLDFVCRRVLMKLFKTSNVDIINYCIDMFEIVLPSVMLETRRRRFVNKYSGSGNRLCQLLS
;
A
#
# COMPACT_ATOMS: atom_id res chain seq x y z
N MET A 1 -0.41 25.75 8.64
CA MET A 1 -0.05 24.58 7.80
C MET A 1 -0.01 24.96 6.32
N LEU A 2 0.86 25.89 5.92
CA LEU A 2 1.03 26.35 4.53
C LEU A 2 2.07 25.51 3.76
N SER A 3 3.03 24.91 4.46
CA SER A 3 4.19 24.24 3.86
C SER A 3 3.83 23.12 2.85
N PRO A 4 2.93 22.16 3.11
CA PRO A 4 2.61 21.13 2.12
C PRO A 4 1.92 21.68 0.88
N PHE A 5 1.11 22.72 1.04
CA PHE A 5 0.41 23.37 -0.07
C PHE A 5 1.38 24.15 -0.96
N LEU A 6 2.28 24.93 -0.36
CA LEU A 6 3.33 25.65 -1.08
C LEU A 6 4.29 24.71 -1.79
N PHE A 7 4.64 23.61 -1.14
CA PHE A 7 5.48 22.56 -1.76
C PHE A 7 4.79 21.95 -2.98
N ALA A 8 3.48 21.63 -2.89
CA ALA A 8 2.73 21.09 -4.01
C ALA A 8 2.68 22.06 -5.21
N ILE A 9 2.57 23.37 -4.97
CA ILE A 9 2.67 24.40 -6.03
C ILE A 9 4.08 24.43 -6.60
N TYR A 10 5.09 24.39 -5.74
CA TYR A 10 6.51 24.46 -6.13
C TYR A 10 6.94 23.30 -7.04
N VAL A 11 6.43 22.07 -6.80
CA VAL A 11 6.75 20.90 -7.62
C VAL A 11 5.76 20.64 -8.76
N ASN A 12 4.74 21.47 -8.93
CA ASN A 12 3.68 21.25 -9.92
C ASN A 12 4.23 21.15 -11.36
N ASP A 13 5.26 21.91 -11.67
CA ASP A 13 5.87 21.94 -13.00
C ASP A 13 6.61 20.65 -13.36
N VAL A 14 7.17 19.95 -12.37
CA VAL A 14 7.77 18.61 -12.54
C VAL A 14 6.75 17.63 -13.13
N GLY A 15 5.51 17.63 -12.62
CA GLY A 15 4.43 16.82 -13.15
C GLY A 15 3.97 17.23 -14.54
N SER A 16 3.91 18.52 -14.80
CA SER A 16 3.45 19.09 -16.09
C SER A 16 4.47 18.86 -17.21
N GLY A 17 5.75 19.04 -16.92
CA GLY A 17 6.84 18.84 -17.88
C GLY A 17 7.08 17.39 -18.30
N CYS A 18 6.63 16.41 -17.50
CA CYS A 18 6.93 14.99 -17.73
C CYS A 18 5.77 14.18 -18.33
N ASN A 19 4.54 14.69 -18.38
CA ASN A 19 3.34 13.97 -18.82
C ASN A 19 3.04 14.14 -20.33
N PHE A 20 4.04 14.06 -21.20
CA PHE A 20 3.86 14.34 -22.64
C PHE A 20 3.41 13.15 -23.50
N ASP A 21 3.50 11.92 -23.01
CA ASP A 21 3.13 10.73 -23.77
C ASP A 21 2.01 9.93 -23.09
N SER A 22 1.08 9.40 -23.89
CA SER A 22 -0.01 8.52 -23.43
C SER A 22 0.49 7.23 -22.72
N ASN A 23 1.79 6.94 -22.79
CA ASN A 23 2.41 5.73 -22.28
C ASN A 23 3.25 5.94 -21.01
N VAL A 24 3.18 7.14 -20.44
CA VAL A 24 3.94 7.56 -19.25
C VAL A 24 3.02 8.28 -18.28
N ALA A 25 3.16 7.99 -16.99
CA ALA A 25 2.50 8.77 -15.95
C ALA A 25 3.49 9.15 -14.85
N VAL A 26 3.39 10.40 -14.41
CA VAL A 26 4.12 10.93 -13.26
C VAL A 26 3.10 11.29 -12.19
N ILE A 27 3.23 10.71 -11.02
CA ILE A 27 2.35 10.94 -9.88
C ILE A 27 3.18 11.51 -8.74
N LEU A 28 2.81 12.69 -8.28
CA LEU A 28 3.47 13.39 -7.18
C LEU A 28 2.63 13.26 -5.91
N TYR A 29 3.26 12.85 -4.82
CA TYR A 29 2.64 12.83 -3.50
C TYR A 29 3.64 13.30 -2.45
N ALA A 30 3.53 14.54 -2.03
CA ALA A 30 4.55 15.23 -1.22
C ALA A 30 5.93 15.09 -1.87
N ASP A 31 6.92 14.54 -1.15
CA ASP A 31 8.28 14.27 -1.61
C ASP A 31 8.43 12.96 -2.41
N ASP A 32 7.38 12.13 -2.47
CA ASP A 32 7.40 10.87 -3.24
C ASP A 32 6.98 11.13 -4.70
N ILE A 33 7.84 10.72 -5.64
CA ILE A 33 7.59 10.79 -7.09
C ILE A 33 7.48 9.36 -7.62
N LEU A 34 6.32 9.02 -8.19
CA LEU A 34 6.08 7.73 -8.83
C LEU A 34 6.10 7.91 -10.35
N LEU A 35 7.09 7.33 -11.01
CA LEU A 35 7.22 7.29 -12.45
C LEU A 35 6.71 5.96 -12.98
N ILE A 36 5.78 5.99 -13.91
CA ILE A 36 5.20 4.80 -14.55
C ILE A 36 5.45 4.88 -16.05
N ALA A 37 6.05 3.85 -16.63
CA ALA A 37 6.31 3.78 -18.06
C ALA A 37 6.17 2.34 -18.58
N GLN A 38 5.83 2.19 -19.84
CA GLN A 38 5.62 0.88 -20.48
C GLN A 38 6.92 0.14 -20.79
N SER A 39 8.04 0.85 -20.92
CA SER A 39 9.36 0.27 -21.22
C SER A 39 10.46 0.87 -20.35
N VAL A 40 11.58 0.12 -20.22
CA VAL A 40 12.76 0.58 -19.49
C VAL A 40 13.36 1.84 -20.13
N THR A 41 13.39 1.91 -21.45
CA THR A 41 13.87 3.09 -22.20
C THR A 41 13.03 4.32 -21.92
N MET A 42 11.69 4.17 -21.94
CA MET A 42 10.78 5.29 -21.62
C MET A 42 10.94 5.70 -20.16
N LEU A 43 11.11 4.74 -19.23
CA LEU A 43 11.33 5.05 -17.83
C LEU A 43 12.62 5.85 -17.62
N GLN A 44 13.71 5.48 -18.33
CA GLN A 44 14.95 6.26 -18.31
C GLN A 44 14.77 7.69 -18.85
N THR A 45 14.02 7.82 -19.95
CA THR A 45 13.77 9.14 -20.56
C THR A 45 12.99 10.04 -19.61
N VAL A 46 11.95 9.51 -18.95
CA VAL A 46 11.13 10.26 -17.99
C VAL A 46 11.91 10.59 -16.73
N LEU A 47 12.73 9.66 -16.23
CA LEU A 47 13.61 9.92 -15.11
C LEU A 47 14.56 11.10 -15.40
N ASN A 48 15.20 11.09 -16.57
CA ASN A 48 16.10 12.16 -16.96
C ASN A 48 15.41 13.53 -17.05
N ARG A 49 14.18 13.55 -17.60
CA ARG A 49 13.37 14.78 -17.63
C ARG A 49 13.01 15.25 -16.21
N CYS A 50 12.52 14.34 -15.39
CA CYS A 50 12.17 14.64 -14.00
C CYS A 50 13.37 15.16 -13.22
N GLU A 51 14.55 14.57 -13.41
CA GLU A 51 15.79 14.98 -12.75
C GLU A 51 16.25 16.37 -13.19
N ASN A 52 16.10 16.73 -14.48
CA ASN A 52 16.35 18.08 -14.96
C ASN A 52 15.41 19.11 -14.32
N GLU A 53 14.12 18.81 -14.24
CA GLU A 53 13.15 19.73 -13.58
C GLU A 53 13.46 19.88 -12.08
N LEU A 54 13.81 18.78 -11.40
CA LEU A 54 14.22 18.81 -9.99
C LEU A 54 15.49 19.65 -9.79
N TYR A 55 16.44 19.58 -10.73
CA TYR A 55 17.67 20.38 -10.69
C TYR A 55 17.37 21.89 -10.71
N TRP A 56 16.39 22.34 -11.51
CA TRP A 56 15.94 23.74 -11.53
C TRP A 56 15.31 24.18 -10.20
N LEU A 57 14.77 23.22 -9.44
CA LEU A 57 14.17 23.46 -8.13
C LEU A 57 15.17 23.27 -6.97
N ASP A 58 16.47 23.14 -7.28
CA ASP A 58 17.55 22.84 -6.30
C ASP A 58 17.27 21.56 -5.48
N MET A 59 16.68 20.57 -6.12
CA MET A 59 16.36 19.27 -5.54
C MET A 59 17.10 18.14 -6.23
N ASN A 60 17.42 17.08 -5.47
CA ASN A 60 18.13 15.91 -5.98
C ASN A 60 17.39 14.62 -5.64
N ILE A 61 17.51 13.63 -6.53
CA ILE A 61 16.96 12.30 -6.30
C ILE A 61 17.80 11.55 -5.25
N ASN A 62 17.16 11.05 -4.21
CA ASN A 62 17.81 10.19 -3.24
C ASN A 62 17.90 8.75 -3.77
N VAL A 63 19.02 8.40 -4.38
CA VAL A 63 19.27 7.07 -5.00
C VAL A 63 19.11 5.93 -3.99
N CYS A 64 19.52 6.13 -2.72
CA CYS A 64 19.40 5.09 -1.69
C CYS A 64 17.97 4.75 -1.31
N LYS A 65 17.03 5.69 -1.50
CA LYS A 65 15.60 5.51 -1.22
C LYS A 65 14.78 5.22 -2.47
N SER A 66 15.34 5.48 -3.65
CA SER A 66 14.69 5.28 -4.94
C SER A 66 14.95 3.87 -5.47
N CYS A 67 13.94 3.26 -6.05
CA CYS A 67 14.07 1.92 -6.62
C CYS A 67 13.17 1.75 -7.84
N CYS A 68 13.49 0.75 -8.65
CA CYS A 68 12.70 0.34 -9.80
C CYS A 68 11.99 -0.98 -9.53
N VAL A 69 10.75 -1.11 -10.01
CA VAL A 69 9.98 -2.34 -9.94
C VAL A 69 9.34 -2.62 -11.29
N ARG A 70 9.29 -3.87 -11.67
CA ARG A 70 8.65 -4.30 -12.91
C ARG A 70 7.38 -5.08 -12.62
N ILE A 71 6.32 -4.74 -13.35
CA ILE A 71 5.02 -5.41 -13.28
C ILE A 71 4.61 -5.82 -14.70
N GLY A 72 4.03 -7.01 -14.87
CA GLY A 72 3.60 -7.52 -16.15
C GLY A 72 4.26 -8.84 -16.53
N LYS A 73 4.07 -9.29 -17.80
CA LYS A 73 4.48 -10.63 -18.26
C LYS A 73 5.98 -10.95 -18.11
N ARG A 74 6.83 -9.92 -18.04
CA ARG A 74 8.30 -10.08 -17.88
C ARG A 74 8.79 -9.58 -16.53
N TYR A 75 7.99 -9.69 -15.48
CA TYR A 75 8.29 -9.15 -14.16
C TYR A 75 9.57 -9.72 -13.52
N ASP A 76 9.96 -10.94 -13.89
CA ASP A 76 11.12 -11.69 -13.40
C ASP A 76 12.36 -11.57 -14.31
N ALA A 77 12.21 -10.97 -15.50
CA ALA A 77 13.34 -10.82 -16.40
C ALA A 77 14.34 -9.75 -15.92
N THR A 78 15.61 -10.00 -16.15
CA THR A 78 16.68 -9.03 -15.90
C THR A 78 16.50 -7.79 -16.78
N CYS A 79 16.68 -6.62 -16.20
CA CYS A 79 16.58 -5.34 -16.89
C CYS A 79 17.93 -4.65 -16.93
N VAL A 80 18.12 -3.81 -17.93
CA VAL A 80 19.23 -2.85 -17.95
C VAL A 80 19.08 -1.90 -16.77
N ASN A 81 20.20 -1.51 -16.18
CA ASN A 81 20.20 -0.56 -15.09
C ASN A 81 19.67 0.80 -15.56
N ILE A 82 18.78 1.37 -14.75
CA ILE A 82 18.35 2.75 -14.87
C ILE A 82 19.30 3.60 -14.05
N THR A 83 19.77 4.70 -14.62
CA THR A 83 20.77 5.57 -13.99
C THR A 83 20.26 6.99 -13.90
N THR A 84 20.67 7.70 -12.86
CA THR A 84 20.49 9.16 -12.74
C THR A 84 21.38 9.90 -13.75
N LEU A 85 21.18 11.18 -13.94
CA LEU A 85 22.07 12.04 -14.76
C LEU A 85 23.50 12.06 -14.22
N SER A 86 23.68 11.87 -12.91
CA SER A 86 25.00 11.71 -12.29
C SER A 86 25.63 10.33 -12.50
N GLY A 87 24.99 9.41 -13.24
CA GLY A 87 25.48 8.06 -13.53
C GLY A 87 25.26 7.04 -12.40
N LEU A 88 24.57 7.39 -11.33
CA LEU A 88 24.29 6.48 -10.22
C LEU A 88 23.15 5.53 -10.58
N PRO A 89 23.33 4.19 -10.41
CA PRO A 89 22.29 3.23 -10.78
C PRO A 89 21.18 3.15 -9.73
N LEU A 90 19.93 3.08 -10.20
CA LEU A 90 18.77 2.74 -9.37
C LEU A 90 18.60 1.23 -9.28
N THR A 91 18.33 0.73 -8.08
CA THR A 91 18.23 -0.71 -7.82
C THR A 91 16.88 -1.27 -8.28
N TRP A 92 16.90 -2.38 -9.03
CA TRP A 92 15.71 -3.17 -9.32
C TRP A 92 15.35 -4.03 -8.10
N MET A 93 14.12 -3.83 -7.59
CA MET A 93 13.62 -4.55 -6.42
C MET A 93 12.42 -5.43 -6.77
N ARG A 94 12.24 -6.52 -6.03
CA ARG A 94 11.06 -7.38 -6.15
C ARG A 94 9.88 -6.88 -5.33
N GLU A 95 10.14 -6.07 -4.32
CA GLU A 95 9.13 -5.50 -3.43
C GLU A 95 9.62 -4.13 -2.96
N PHE A 96 8.71 -3.15 -2.94
CA PHE A 96 8.99 -1.82 -2.40
C PHE A 96 7.79 -1.28 -1.66
N ARG A 97 8.04 -0.37 -0.74
CA ARG A 97 6.99 0.28 0.05
C ARG A 97 6.65 1.63 -0.57
N TYR A 98 5.37 1.81 -0.92
CA TYR A 98 4.82 3.06 -1.42
C TYR A 98 3.56 3.44 -0.63
N LEU A 99 3.52 4.65 -0.07
CA LEU A 99 2.42 5.17 0.75
C LEU A 99 1.94 4.18 1.84
N GLY A 100 2.87 3.48 2.47
CA GLY A 100 2.57 2.52 3.53
C GLY A 100 2.20 1.11 3.06
N ILE A 101 2.06 0.87 1.76
CA ILE A 101 1.71 -0.42 1.17
C ILE A 101 2.93 -1.02 0.48
N ASN A 102 3.09 -2.33 0.60
CA ASN A 102 4.15 -3.06 -0.07
C ASN A 102 3.67 -3.57 -1.43
N ILE A 103 4.16 -2.97 -2.50
CA ILE A 103 3.88 -3.38 -3.89
C ILE A 103 4.94 -4.38 -4.32
N VAL A 104 4.52 -5.45 -5.01
CA VAL A 104 5.42 -6.54 -5.43
C VAL A 104 5.51 -6.65 -6.95
N SER A 105 6.70 -7.00 -7.41
CA SER A 105 6.96 -7.37 -8.80
C SER A 105 6.21 -8.67 -9.13
N ALA A 106 5.24 -8.59 -10.02
CA ALA A 106 4.37 -9.71 -10.37
C ALA A 106 3.75 -9.54 -11.77
N LEU A 107 3.10 -10.60 -12.26
CA LEU A 107 2.36 -10.57 -13.53
C LEU A 107 1.28 -9.48 -13.57
N THR A 108 0.62 -9.24 -12.44
CA THR A 108 -0.42 -8.23 -12.29
C THR A 108 -0.08 -7.30 -11.13
N PHE A 109 -0.63 -6.09 -11.12
CA PHE A 109 -0.46 -5.16 -10.02
C PHE A 109 -1.07 -5.72 -8.74
N LYS A 110 -0.25 -5.98 -7.73
CA LYS A 110 -0.68 -6.49 -6.42
C LYS A 110 0.22 -6.05 -5.29
N CYS A 111 -0.31 -6.11 -4.07
CA CYS A 111 0.43 -5.86 -2.84
C CYS A 111 0.76 -7.15 -2.09
N SER A 112 1.79 -7.08 -1.24
CA SER A 112 2.12 -8.10 -0.26
C SER A 112 1.33 -7.87 1.04
N THR A 113 0.62 -8.88 1.51
CA THR A 113 -0.08 -8.84 2.80
C THR A 113 0.78 -9.29 3.98
N SER A 114 2.03 -9.68 3.75
CA SER A 114 2.93 -10.22 4.79
C SER A 114 3.28 -9.18 5.86
N VAL A 115 3.53 -7.94 5.45
CA VAL A 115 3.92 -6.85 6.35
C VAL A 115 2.73 -6.41 7.21
N CYS A 116 1.54 -6.20 6.61
CA CYS A 116 0.36 -5.81 7.37
C CYS A 116 -0.06 -6.88 8.39
N LYS A 117 0.04 -8.18 8.05
CA LYS A 117 -0.20 -9.30 8.97
C LYS A 117 0.79 -9.27 10.15
N ARG A 118 2.08 -9.07 9.88
CA ARG A 118 3.11 -8.96 10.92
C ARG A 118 2.85 -7.76 11.84
N SER A 119 2.51 -6.61 11.27
CA SER A 119 2.17 -5.41 12.02
C SER A 119 0.91 -5.59 12.88
N PHE A 120 -0.10 -6.28 12.35
CA PHE A 120 -1.30 -6.64 13.09
C PHE A 120 -0.99 -7.52 14.30
N PHE A 121 -0.21 -8.61 14.12
CA PHE A 121 0.19 -9.47 15.24
C PHE A 121 1.00 -8.72 16.28
N LYS A 122 1.90 -7.83 15.85
CA LYS A 122 2.68 -6.97 16.76
C LYS A 122 1.76 -6.07 17.59
N ALA A 123 0.79 -5.42 16.96
CA ALA A 123 -0.19 -4.56 17.62
C ALA A 123 -1.09 -5.36 18.58
N ALA A 124 -1.66 -6.48 18.11
CA ALA A 124 -2.53 -7.34 18.92
C ALA A 124 -1.78 -7.92 20.15
N ASN A 125 -0.54 -8.39 19.95
CA ASN A 125 0.26 -8.90 21.06
C ASN A 125 0.67 -7.79 22.06
N SER A 126 0.93 -6.58 21.58
CA SER A 126 1.21 -5.43 22.46
C SER A 126 0.01 -5.07 23.34
N ILE A 127 -1.21 -5.08 22.76
CA ILE A 127 -2.45 -4.88 23.51
C ILE A 127 -2.64 -6.04 24.49
N PHE A 128 -2.50 -7.27 24.04
CA PHE A 128 -2.66 -8.46 24.89
C PHE A 128 -1.69 -8.46 26.09
N GLY A 129 -0.43 -8.06 25.89
CA GLY A 129 0.55 -7.97 26.96
C GLY A 129 0.27 -6.88 27.98
N ARG A 130 -0.44 -5.80 27.60
CA ARG A 130 -0.76 -4.69 28.52
C ARG A 130 -2.10 -4.87 29.24
N VAL A 131 -3.07 -5.49 28.60
CA VAL A 131 -4.47 -5.50 29.02
C VAL A 131 -5.01 -6.92 29.25
N GLY A 132 -4.38 -7.93 28.63
CA GLY A 132 -4.92 -9.27 28.48
C GLY A 132 -5.14 -10.09 29.77
N THR A 133 -4.63 -9.63 30.91
CA THR A 133 -4.87 -10.29 32.21
C THR A 133 -5.77 -9.49 33.14
N THR A 134 -6.02 -8.22 32.81
CA THR A 134 -6.69 -7.27 33.72
C THR A 134 -8.04 -6.80 33.16
N ALA A 135 -8.22 -6.80 31.85
CA ALA A 135 -9.45 -6.35 31.22
C ALA A 135 -10.32 -7.52 30.73
N SER A 136 -11.62 -7.25 30.55
CA SER A 136 -12.55 -8.21 29.97
C SER A 136 -12.23 -8.47 28.49
N GLU A 137 -12.68 -9.62 28.00
CA GLU A 137 -12.57 -10.00 26.58
C GLU A 137 -13.20 -8.95 25.66
N GLU A 138 -14.30 -8.33 26.06
CA GLU A 138 -14.98 -7.26 25.31
C GLU A 138 -14.09 -6.05 25.08
N VAL A 139 -13.35 -5.60 26.10
CA VAL A 139 -12.40 -4.49 25.99
C VAL A 139 -11.29 -4.83 25.00
N PHE A 140 -10.76 -6.06 25.08
CA PHE A 140 -9.76 -6.51 24.11
C PHE A 140 -10.31 -6.53 22.69
N LEU A 141 -11.52 -7.07 22.47
CA LEU A 141 -12.18 -7.12 21.16
C LEU A 141 -12.44 -5.72 20.60
N HIS A 142 -12.86 -4.79 21.43
CA HIS A 142 -13.01 -3.39 21.04
C HIS A 142 -11.68 -2.77 20.59
N LEU A 143 -10.59 -3.00 21.33
CA LEU A 143 -9.26 -2.53 20.96
C LEU A 143 -8.73 -3.23 19.69
N LEU A 144 -8.98 -4.53 19.53
CA LEU A 144 -8.63 -5.27 18.33
C LEU A 144 -9.30 -4.65 17.10
N THR A 145 -10.59 -4.39 17.19
CA THR A 145 -11.37 -3.82 16.09
C THR A 145 -10.98 -2.37 15.79
N SER A 146 -10.84 -1.54 16.83
CA SER A 146 -10.59 -0.10 16.67
C SER A 146 -9.12 0.24 16.33
N LYS A 147 -8.15 -0.57 16.78
CA LYS A 147 -6.72 -0.27 16.62
C LYS A 147 -5.97 -1.22 15.70
N CYS A 148 -6.26 -2.53 15.78
CA CYS A 148 -5.51 -3.52 15.00
C CYS A 148 -6.09 -3.75 13.61
N MET A 149 -7.42 -3.79 13.46
CA MET A 149 -8.06 -3.96 12.14
C MET A 149 -7.69 -2.86 11.13
N PRO A 150 -7.63 -1.56 11.50
CA PRO A 150 -7.14 -0.53 10.59
C PRO A 150 -5.71 -0.76 10.11
N VAL A 151 -4.83 -1.31 10.94
CA VAL A 151 -3.44 -1.64 10.57
C VAL A 151 -3.40 -2.82 9.59
N LEU A 152 -4.25 -3.84 9.80
CA LEU A 152 -4.33 -5.01 8.92
C LEU A 152 -4.88 -4.66 7.53
N LEU A 153 -5.88 -3.81 7.48
CA LEU A 153 -6.66 -3.53 6.27
C LEU A 153 -6.25 -2.24 5.54
N TYR A 154 -5.19 -1.58 6.01
CA TYR A 154 -4.76 -0.29 5.44
C TYR A 154 -4.45 -0.39 3.95
N GLY A 155 -5.21 0.35 3.13
CA GLY A 155 -5.03 0.48 1.69
C GLY A 155 -5.32 -0.79 0.87
N LEU A 156 -5.74 -1.89 1.50
CA LEU A 156 -6.05 -3.13 0.78
C LEU A 156 -7.32 -3.02 -0.07
N GLU A 157 -8.19 -2.06 0.23
CA GLU A 157 -9.39 -1.74 -0.56
C GLU A 157 -9.09 -1.32 -2.00
N CYS A 158 -7.88 -0.81 -2.26
CA CYS A 158 -7.44 -0.39 -3.59
C CYS A 158 -7.02 -1.57 -4.49
N PHE A 159 -6.85 -2.77 -3.92
CA PHE A 159 -6.33 -3.94 -4.64
C PHE A 159 -7.39 -5.01 -4.87
N SER A 160 -7.27 -5.71 -6.00
CA SER A 160 -8.07 -6.89 -6.28
C SER A 160 -7.44 -8.11 -5.61
N LEU A 161 -7.82 -8.39 -4.35
CA LEU A 161 -7.29 -9.52 -3.61
C LEU A 161 -7.93 -10.83 -4.06
N LYS A 162 -7.13 -11.90 -4.09
CA LYS A 162 -7.62 -13.25 -4.36
C LYS A 162 -8.35 -13.81 -3.14
N LYS A 163 -9.23 -14.78 -3.35
CA LYS A 163 -9.93 -15.49 -2.27
C LYS A 163 -8.98 -16.07 -1.22
N SER A 164 -7.82 -16.58 -1.65
CA SER A 164 -6.76 -17.07 -0.76
C SER A 164 -6.17 -15.98 0.14
N ASP A 165 -6.02 -14.76 -0.38
CA ASP A 165 -5.51 -13.62 0.39
C ASP A 165 -6.52 -13.20 1.46
N LEU A 166 -7.81 -13.13 1.10
CA LEU A 166 -8.90 -12.84 2.03
C LEU A 166 -8.98 -13.88 3.15
N GLN A 167 -8.97 -15.18 2.79
CA GLN A 167 -8.95 -16.27 3.76
C GLN A 167 -7.73 -16.20 4.70
N SER A 168 -6.58 -15.80 4.16
CA SER A 168 -5.37 -15.61 4.95
C SER A 168 -5.46 -14.43 5.92
N LEU A 169 -6.20 -13.36 5.60
CA LEU A 169 -6.47 -12.26 6.52
C LEU A 169 -7.44 -12.69 7.63
N ASP A 170 -8.50 -13.43 7.28
CA ASP A 170 -9.44 -13.97 8.26
C ASP A 170 -8.75 -14.94 9.22
N PHE A 171 -7.86 -15.78 8.70
CA PHE A 171 -7.08 -16.72 9.52
C PHE A 171 -6.20 -15.99 10.56
N VAL A 172 -5.58 -14.86 10.18
CA VAL A 172 -4.77 -14.05 11.11
C VAL A 172 -5.63 -13.50 12.25
N CYS A 173 -6.84 -13.04 11.96
CA CYS A 173 -7.80 -12.58 12.97
C CYS A 173 -8.21 -13.74 13.89
N ARG A 174 -8.62 -14.89 13.31
CA ARG A 174 -8.99 -16.09 14.08
C ARG A 174 -7.89 -16.57 15.01
N ARG A 175 -6.63 -16.51 14.60
CA ARG A 175 -5.50 -16.86 15.48
C ARG A 175 -5.37 -15.98 16.70
N VAL A 176 -5.67 -14.68 16.60
CA VAL A 176 -5.70 -13.79 17.77
C VAL A 176 -6.86 -14.13 18.69
N LEU A 177 -8.03 -14.45 18.12
CA LEU A 177 -9.20 -14.90 18.90
C LEU A 177 -8.93 -16.25 19.60
N MET A 178 -8.28 -17.21 18.93
CA MET A 178 -7.85 -18.47 19.54
C MET A 178 -6.97 -18.24 20.76
N LYS A 179 -6.06 -17.27 20.69
CA LYS A 179 -5.22 -16.87 21.81
C LYS A 179 -6.02 -16.22 22.95
N LEU A 180 -6.97 -15.36 22.62
CA LEU A 180 -7.84 -14.68 23.59
C LEU A 180 -8.70 -15.69 24.35
N PHE A 181 -9.42 -16.54 23.64
CA PHE A 181 -10.34 -17.54 24.22
C PHE A 181 -9.66 -18.84 24.65
N LYS A 182 -8.32 -18.91 24.55
CA LYS A 182 -7.49 -20.06 24.97
C LYS A 182 -7.98 -21.41 24.38
N THR A 183 -8.43 -21.40 23.14
CA THR A 183 -8.92 -22.59 22.43
C THR A 183 -8.37 -22.66 21.01
N SER A 184 -8.13 -23.86 20.51
CA SER A 184 -7.77 -24.12 19.11
C SER A 184 -8.94 -24.70 18.30
N ASN A 185 -10.10 -24.93 18.93
CA ASN A 185 -11.28 -25.47 18.27
C ASN A 185 -11.92 -24.38 17.40
N VAL A 186 -12.03 -24.67 16.11
CA VAL A 186 -12.57 -23.74 15.10
C VAL A 186 -14.06 -23.47 15.32
N ASP A 187 -14.83 -24.48 15.76
CA ASP A 187 -16.28 -24.35 15.97
C ASP A 187 -16.57 -23.41 17.15
N ILE A 188 -15.79 -23.54 18.22
CA ILE A 188 -15.88 -22.62 19.37
C ILE A 188 -15.53 -21.19 18.94
N ILE A 189 -14.49 -21.02 18.12
CA ILE A 189 -14.12 -19.69 17.61
C ILE A 189 -15.21 -19.11 16.72
N ASN A 190 -15.84 -19.89 15.86
CA ASN A 190 -16.97 -19.44 15.05
C ASN A 190 -18.15 -19.02 15.94
N TYR A 191 -18.50 -19.80 16.95
CA TYR A 191 -19.52 -19.44 17.92
C TYR A 191 -19.19 -18.13 18.65
N CYS A 192 -17.93 -17.92 19.09
CA CYS A 192 -17.51 -16.66 19.69
C CYS A 192 -17.61 -15.48 18.69
N ILE A 193 -17.24 -15.69 17.42
CA ILE A 193 -17.38 -14.66 16.37
C ILE A 193 -18.84 -14.22 16.25
N ASP A 194 -19.77 -15.14 16.22
CA ASP A 194 -21.20 -14.88 16.11
C ASP A 194 -21.75 -14.19 17.38
N MET A 195 -21.39 -14.70 18.57
CA MET A 195 -21.85 -14.18 19.85
C MET A 195 -21.37 -12.76 20.15
N PHE A 196 -20.12 -12.44 19.78
CA PHE A 196 -19.54 -11.10 19.96
C PHE A 196 -19.70 -10.20 18.73
N GLU A 197 -20.46 -10.64 17.73
CA GLU A 197 -20.66 -9.92 16.46
C GLU A 197 -19.36 -9.43 15.79
N ILE A 198 -18.33 -10.28 15.83
CA ILE A 198 -17.00 -9.91 15.32
C ILE A 198 -17.01 -9.94 13.80
N VAL A 199 -16.87 -8.77 13.18
CA VAL A 199 -16.77 -8.68 11.73
C VAL A 199 -15.38 -9.11 11.26
N LEU A 200 -15.33 -10.16 10.43
CA LEU A 200 -14.07 -10.67 9.87
C LEU A 200 -13.43 -9.68 8.88
N PRO A 201 -12.09 -9.70 8.75
CA PRO A 201 -11.34 -8.88 7.81
C PRO A 201 -11.87 -8.88 6.38
N SER A 202 -12.26 -10.03 5.84
CA SER A 202 -12.81 -10.15 4.48
C SER A 202 -14.09 -9.35 4.29
N VAL A 203 -15.02 -9.41 5.25
CA VAL A 203 -16.30 -8.68 5.22
C VAL A 203 -16.08 -7.17 5.37
N MET A 204 -15.20 -6.78 6.32
CA MET A 204 -14.84 -5.37 6.49
C MET A 204 -14.21 -4.80 5.23
N LEU A 205 -13.33 -5.57 4.57
CA LEU A 205 -12.64 -5.13 3.37
C LEU A 205 -13.59 -4.97 2.19
N GLU A 206 -14.55 -5.88 2.01
CA GLU A 206 -15.57 -5.76 0.97
C GLU A 206 -16.40 -4.48 1.13
N THR A 207 -16.80 -4.16 2.36
CA THR A 207 -17.51 -2.92 2.66
C THR A 207 -16.66 -1.68 2.39
N ARG A 208 -15.36 -1.70 2.76
CA ARG A 208 -14.41 -0.61 2.46
C ARG A 208 -14.19 -0.45 0.97
N ARG A 209 -14.00 -1.56 0.24
CA ARG A 209 -13.82 -1.55 -1.22
C ARG A 209 -15.01 -0.93 -1.94
N ARG A 210 -16.23 -1.32 -1.57
CA ARG A 210 -17.43 -0.73 -2.16
C ARG A 210 -17.50 0.79 -1.93
N ARG A 211 -17.19 1.25 -0.71
CA ARG A 211 -17.12 2.69 -0.40
C ARG A 211 -16.02 3.40 -1.20
N PHE A 212 -14.86 2.75 -1.32
CA PHE A 212 -13.73 3.28 -2.11
C PHE A 212 -14.10 3.41 -3.57
N VAL A 213 -14.66 2.38 -4.21
CA VAL A 213 -15.08 2.39 -5.62
C VAL A 213 -16.12 3.49 -5.86
N ASN A 214 -17.14 3.60 -5.00
CA ASN A 214 -18.16 4.65 -5.11
C ASN A 214 -17.54 6.05 -5.01
N LYS A 215 -16.62 6.25 -4.07
CA LYS A 215 -15.91 7.53 -3.91
C LYS A 215 -14.99 7.83 -5.11
N TYR A 216 -14.31 6.81 -5.63
CA TYR A 216 -13.44 6.93 -6.80
C TYR A 216 -14.25 7.31 -8.04
N SER A 217 -15.33 6.61 -8.34
CA SER A 217 -16.20 6.88 -9.50
C SER A 217 -16.94 8.22 -9.40
N GLY A 218 -17.26 8.68 -8.19
CA GLY A 218 -17.87 9.99 -7.95
C GLY A 218 -16.89 11.15 -7.80
N SER A 219 -15.57 10.89 -7.95
CA SER A 219 -14.56 11.91 -7.76
C SER A 219 -14.49 12.87 -8.94
N GLY A 220 -14.51 14.19 -8.68
CA GLY A 220 -14.21 15.23 -9.67
C GLY A 220 -12.71 15.32 -10.04
N ASN A 221 -11.86 14.45 -9.51
CA ASN A 221 -10.43 14.47 -9.80
C ASN A 221 -10.17 13.96 -11.22
N ARG A 222 -9.44 14.75 -12.01
CA ARG A 222 -9.13 14.47 -13.42
C ARG A 222 -8.45 13.12 -13.62
N LEU A 223 -7.54 12.71 -12.72
CA LEU A 223 -6.88 11.40 -12.79
C LEU A 223 -7.88 10.25 -12.59
N CYS A 224 -8.81 10.38 -11.63
CA CYS A 224 -9.85 9.37 -11.42
C CYS A 224 -10.77 9.24 -12.65
N GLN A 225 -11.09 10.35 -13.31
CA GLN A 225 -11.92 10.38 -14.54
C GLN A 225 -11.22 9.77 -15.76
N LEU A 226 -9.89 9.91 -15.86
CA LEU A 226 -9.11 9.34 -16.97
C LEU A 226 -8.87 7.84 -16.84
N LEU A 227 -8.96 7.30 -15.62
CA LEU A 227 -8.65 5.92 -15.29
C LEU A 227 -9.89 5.08 -14.91
N SER A 228 -11.10 5.67 -14.97
CA SER A 228 -12.39 5.02 -14.67
C SER A 228 -13.01 4.28 -15.83
#